data_36b774239a4b854af0ebe5b02017a3df
#
_entry.id   36b774239a4b854af0ebe5b02017a3df
#
_cell.length_a   1.000
_cell.length_b   1.000
_cell.length_c   1.000
_cell.angle_alpha   90.00
_cell.angle_beta   90.00
_cell.angle_gamma   90.00
#
_symmetry.space_group_name_H-M   'P 1'
#
loop_
_entity.id
_entity.type
_entity.pdbx_description
1 polymer ?
#
loop_
_entity_poly.entity_id
_entity_poly.type
_entity_poly.pdbx_seq_one_letter_code
_entity_poly.pdbx_strand_id
1 'polypeptide(L)'
;MKNKINFLISILTFLIISSISTSASEKIKIGLLLPLSGENKNIGTSVLRSVSMAVNKIDSSKLEILPKNNFDNPEQNYIAAKELYDNGVRIFIGPI
;
A
#
# COMPACT_ATOMS: atom_id res chain seq x y z
N MET A 1 48.09 5.34 -23.36
CA MET A 1 47.06 4.35 -23.77
C MET A 1 46.50 3.54 -22.61
N LYS A 2 47.30 3.11 -21.64
CA LYS A 2 46.79 2.36 -20.46
C LYS A 2 45.77 3.13 -19.62
N ASN A 3 45.87 4.48 -19.49
CA ASN A 3 44.96 5.29 -18.68
C ASN A 3 43.54 5.41 -19.28
N LYS A 4 43.40 5.37 -20.60
CA LYS A 4 42.10 5.42 -21.27
C LYS A 4 41.31 4.12 -21.09
N ILE A 5 41.99 3.00 -21.15
CA ILE A 5 41.39 1.68 -20.94
C ILE A 5 40.92 1.51 -19.50
N ASN A 6 41.73 1.92 -18.53
CA ASN A 6 41.36 1.89 -17.11
C ASN A 6 40.18 2.81 -16.81
N PHE A 7 40.09 3.97 -17.44
CA PHE A 7 38.96 4.89 -17.29
C PHE A 7 37.67 4.30 -17.87
N LEU A 8 37.75 3.68 -19.04
CA LEU A 8 36.59 3.00 -19.66
C LEU A 8 36.11 1.81 -18.85
N ILE A 9 36.99 1.00 -18.29
CA ILE A 9 36.70 -0.12 -17.41
C ILE A 9 36.05 0.39 -16.13
N SER A 10 36.53 1.49 -15.56
CA SER A 10 35.94 2.10 -14.37
C SER A 10 34.48 2.58 -14.61
N ILE A 11 34.22 3.22 -15.74
CA ILE A 11 32.87 3.66 -16.13
C ILE A 11 31.94 2.46 -16.35
N LEU A 12 32.44 1.43 -17.02
CA LEU A 12 31.66 0.20 -17.26
C LEU A 12 31.30 -0.51 -15.96
N THR A 13 32.25 -0.59 -15.02
CA THR A 13 32.02 -1.18 -13.69
C THR A 13 30.99 -0.38 -12.90
N PHE A 14 31.05 0.94 -12.96
CA PHE A 14 30.09 1.81 -12.30
C PHE A 14 28.67 1.66 -12.86
N LEU A 15 28.52 1.51 -14.18
CA LEU A 15 27.25 1.28 -14.84
C LEU A 15 26.61 -0.07 -14.46
N ILE A 16 27.44 -1.10 -14.26
CA ILE A 16 26.95 -2.44 -13.84
C ILE A 16 26.42 -2.40 -12.40
N ILE A 17 27.06 -1.66 -11.51
CA ILE A 17 26.63 -1.53 -10.11
C ILE A 17 25.31 -0.77 -9.99
N SER A 18 25.05 0.21 -10.86
CA SER A 18 23.80 0.99 -10.82
C SER A 18 22.58 0.24 -11.35
N SER A 19 22.75 -0.93 -11.96
CA SER A 19 21.65 -1.75 -12.46
C SER A 19 21.11 -2.77 -11.45
N ILE A 20 21.63 -2.79 -10.22
CA ILE A 20 21.03 -3.59 -9.15
C ILE A 20 19.81 -2.84 -8.64
N SER A 21 18.68 -3.03 -9.32
CA SER A 21 17.39 -2.60 -8.81
C SER A 21 17.03 -3.52 -7.65
N THR A 22 17.05 -2.98 -6.44
CA THR A 22 16.43 -3.65 -5.30
C THR A 22 14.93 -3.69 -5.56
N SER A 23 14.41 -4.84 -5.97
CA SER A 23 12.96 -5.05 -6.03
C SER A 23 12.45 -5.03 -4.59
N ALA A 24 11.88 -3.89 -4.18
CA ALA A 24 11.08 -3.85 -2.97
C ALA A 24 9.92 -4.82 -3.16
N SER A 25 9.75 -5.79 -2.27
CA SER A 25 8.61 -6.70 -2.30
C SER A 25 7.32 -5.89 -2.21
N GLU A 26 6.44 -6.01 -3.19
CA GLU A 26 5.14 -5.35 -3.19
C GLU A 26 4.33 -5.83 -1.98
N LYS A 27 3.77 -4.87 -1.25
CA LYS A 27 2.83 -5.17 -0.16
C LYS A 27 1.47 -5.50 -0.74
N ILE A 28 0.78 -6.43 -0.11
CA ILE A 28 -0.63 -6.71 -0.39
C ILE A 28 -1.46 -5.60 0.23
N LYS A 29 -2.18 -4.86 -0.59
CA LYS A 29 -3.02 -3.74 -0.14
C LYS A 29 -4.43 -4.23 0.15
N ILE A 30 -4.92 -3.97 1.35
CA ILE A 30 -6.28 -4.30 1.80
C ILE A 30 -7.02 -3.00 2.04
N GLY A 31 -8.09 -2.77 1.30
CA GLY A 31 -8.95 -1.60 1.46
C GLY A 31 -10.02 -1.83 2.52
N LEU A 32 -10.21 -0.88 3.40
CA LEU A 32 -11.28 -0.87 4.38
C LEU A 32 -12.29 0.22 4.05
N LEU A 33 -13.52 -0.18 3.75
CA LEU A 33 -14.62 0.75 3.47
C LEU A 33 -15.50 0.88 4.71
N LEU A 34 -15.29 1.94 5.46
CA LEU A 34 -15.82 2.11 6.81
C LEU A 34 -16.46 3.48 6.98
N PRO A 35 -17.53 3.59 7.79
CA PRO A 35 -18.01 4.89 8.24
C PRO A 35 -17.04 5.45 9.29
N LEU A 36 -16.22 6.40 8.91
CA LEU A 36 -15.24 7.03 9.80
C LEU A 36 -15.68 8.41 10.29
N SER A 37 -16.87 8.85 9.90
CA SER A 37 -17.51 10.08 10.35
C SER A 37 -19.02 9.87 10.47
N GLY A 38 -19.72 10.79 11.15
CA GLY A 38 -21.15 10.74 11.31
C GLY A 38 -21.62 9.79 12.43
N GLU A 39 -22.89 9.37 12.34
CA GLU A 39 -23.58 8.61 13.39
C GLU A 39 -22.92 7.25 13.67
N ASN A 40 -22.46 6.57 12.65
CA ASN A 40 -21.87 5.23 12.75
C ASN A 40 -20.35 5.22 12.88
N LYS A 41 -19.74 6.38 13.19
CA LYS A 41 -18.28 6.53 13.34
C LYS A 41 -17.68 5.53 14.34
N ASN A 42 -18.38 5.26 15.45
CA ASN A 42 -17.87 4.35 16.47
C ASN A 42 -17.70 2.93 15.95
N ILE A 43 -18.61 2.47 15.10
CA ILE A 43 -18.55 1.16 14.46
C ILE A 43 -17.34 1.10 13.53
N GLY A 44 -17.18 2.09 12.65
CA GLY A 44 -16.06 2.15 11.72
C GLY A 44 -14.71 2.21 12.42
N THR A 45 -14.59 3.03 13.46
CA THR A 45 -13.37 3.14 14.26
C THR A 45 -13.03 1.82 14.97
N SER A 46 -14.04 1.13 15.51
CA SER A 46 -13.84 -0.16 16.17
C SER A 46 -13.34 -1.24 15.20
N VAL A 47 -13.90 -1.29 14.01
CA VAL A 47 -13.45 -2.22 12.96
C VAL A 47 -12.01 -1.90 12.55
N LEU A 48 -11.69 -0.62 12.34
CA LEU A 48 -10.34 -0.21 11.99
C LEU A 48 -9.31 -0.63 13.04
N ARG A 49 -9.63 -0.42 14.32
CA ARG A 49 -8.76 -0.86 15.43
C ARG A 49 -8.58 -2.37 15.46
N SER A 50 -9.65 -3.12 15.26
CA SER A 50 -9.62 -4.58 15.27
C SER A 50 -8.74 -5.13 14.15
N VAL A 51 -8.88 -4.60 12.93
CA VAL A 51 -8.07 -4.99 11.79
C VAL A 51 -6.60 -4.63 12.02
N SER A 52 -6.33 -3.43 12.52
CA SER A 52 -4.97 -2.97 12.82
C SER A 52 -4.29 -3.85 13.87
N MET A 53 -5.01 -4.24 14.91
CA MET A 53 -4.51 -5.16 15.93
C MET A 53 -4.21 -6.54 15.36
N ALA A 54 -5.08 -7.06 14.50
CA ALA A 54 -4.89 -8.37 13.86
C ALA A 54 -3.64 -8.36 12.98
N VAL A 55 -3.44 -7.33 12.17
CA VAL A 55 -2.28 -7.18 11.30
C VAL A 55 -0.99 -7.08 12.12
N ASN A 56 -0.99 -6.30 13.20
CA ASN A 56 0.17 -6.19 14.09
C ASN A 56 0.52 -7.52 14.75
N LYS A 57 -0.49 -8.31 15.11
CA LYS A 57 -0.31 -9.60 15.79
C LYS A 57 0.31 -10.66 14.89
N ILE A 58 0.03 -10.66 13.60
CA ILE A 58 0.58 -11.62 12.65
C ILE A 58 1.93 -11.19 12.07
N ASP A 59 2.49 -10.09 12.54
CA ASP A 59 3.79 -9.55 12.06
C ASP A 59 3.88 -9.51 10.53
N SER A 60 2.92 -8.85 9.92
CA SER A 60 2.79 -8.85 8.48
C SER A 60 3.39 -7.59 7.87
N SER A 61 4.70 -7.61 7.63
CA SER A 61 5.37 -6.58 6.85
C SER A 61 4.93 -6.54 5.39
N LYS A 62 4.18 -7.58 4.95
CA LYS A 62 3.69 -7.72 3.57
C LYS A 62 2.27 -7.19 3.36
N LEU A 63 1.58 -6.78 4.42
CA LEU A 63 0.23 -6.24 4.35
C LEU A 63 0.23 -4.73 4.58
N GLU A 64 -0.55 -4.03 3.80
CA GLU A 64 -0.82 -2.61 3.95
C GLU A 64 -2.32 -2.40 4.06
N ILE A 65 -2.77 -1.78 5.15
CA ILE A 65 -4.18 -1.49 5.39
C ILE A 65 -4.47 -0.06 4.95
N LEU A 66 -5.44 0.09 4.05
CA LEU A 66 -5.84 1.37 3.49
C LEU A 66 -7.31 1.66 3.87
N PRO A 67 -7.55 2.36 4.99
CA PRO A 67 -8.90 2.73 5.36
C PRO A 67 -9.40 3.90 4.52
N LYS A 68 -10.67 3.85 4.16
CA LYS A 68 -11.34 4.91 3.42
C LYS A 68 -12.72 5.15 4.03
N ASN A 69 -13.03 6.43 4.29
CA ASN A 69 -14.33 6.81 4.80
C ASN A 69 -15.37 6.66 3.69
N ASN A 70 -16.43 5.88 3.92
CA ASN A 70 -17.54 5.75 2.99
C ASN A 70 -18.73 6.67 3.35
N PHE A 71 -18.60 7.46 4.43
CA PHE A 71 -19.62 8.39 4.91
C PHE A 71 -20.99 7.75 5.15
N ASP A 72 -21.02 6.42 5.33
CA ASP A 72 -22.26 5.65 5.47
C ASP A 72 -23.24 5.90 4.30
N ASN A 73 -22.71 6.05 3.11
CA ASN A 73 -23.43 6.43 1.91
C ASN A 73 -23.03 5.53 0.73
N PRO A 74 -23.98 4.89 0.02
CA PRO A 74 -23.67 3.96 -1.07
C PRO A 74 -22.88 4.59 -2.21
N GLU A 75 -23.16 5.82 -2.58
CA GLU A 75 -22.46 6.53 -3.65
C GLU A 75 -21.01 6.84 -3.26
N GLN A 76 -20.78 7.34 -2.05
CA GLN A 76 -19.46 7.59 -1.52
C GLN A 76 -18.67 6.29 -1.35
N ASN A 77 -19.34 5.22 -1.00
CA ASN A 77 -18.73 3.90 -0.91
C ASN A 77 -18.19 3.42 -2.26
N TYR A 78 -18.93 3.62 -3.32
CA TYR A 78 -18.48 3.32 -4.68
C TYR A 78 -17.27 4.15 -5.08
N ILE A 79 -17.29 5.45 -4.82
CA ILE A 79 -16.19 6.36 -5.11
C ILE A 79 -14.93 5.94 -4.35
N ALA A 80 -15.07 5.65 -3.07
CA ALA A 80 -13.96 5.19 -2.22
C ALA A 80 -13.37 3.86 -2.71
N ALA A 81 -14.20 2.91 -3.07
CA ALA A 81 -13.76 1.63 -3.60
C ALA A 81 -13.00 1.79 -4.91
N LYS A 82 -13.48 2.64 -5.81
CA LYS A 82 -12.83 2.92 -7.08
C LYS A 82 -11.47 3.57 -6.90
N GLU A 83 -11.36 4.57 -6.01
CA GLU A 83 -10.08 5.22 -5.70
C GLU A 83 -9.06 4.20 -5.18
N LEU A 84 -9.47 3.33 -4.27
CA LEU A 84 -8.59 2.29 -3.74
C LEU A 84 -8.19 1.29 -4.84
N TYR A 85 -9.12 0.89 -5.68
CA TYR A 85 -8.85 0.01 -6.80
C TYR A 85 -7.82 0.60 -7.77
N ASP A 86 -7.96 1.88 -8.10
CA ASP A 86 -7.03 2.60 -8.97
C ASP A 86 -5.63 2.71 -8.34
N ASN A 87 -5.53 2.62 -7.01
CA ASN A 87 -4.27 2.61 -6.26
C ASN A 87 -3.72 1.19 -6.01
N GLY A 88 -4.26 0.18 -6.66
CA GLY A 88 -3.74 -1.17 -6.62
C GLY A 88 -4.40 -2.09 -5.58
N VAL A 89 -5.45 -1.64 -4.90
CA VAL A 89 -6.19 -2.49 -3.95
C VAL A 89 -7.03 -3.51 -4.70
N ARG A 90 -6.96 -4.78 -4.27
CA ARG A 90 -7.73 -5.89 -4.85
C ARG A 90 -8.52 -6.67 -3.81
N ILE A 91 -8.25 -6.44 -2.54
CA ILE A 91 -8.96 -7.07 -1.41
C ILE A 91 -9.64 -5.96 -0.63
N PHE A 92 -10.94 -6.10 -0.42
CA PHE A 92 -11.74 -5.11 0.29
C PHE A 92 -12.45 -5.76 1.48
N ILE A 93 -12.50 -5.03 2.59
CA ILE A 93 -13.31 -5.36 3.76
C ILE A 93 -14.37 -4.27 3.88
N GLY A 94 -15.62 -4.70 3.89
CA GLY A 94 -16.77 -3.81 3.86
C GLY A 94 -17.46 -3.83 2.49
N PRO A 95 -18.42 -2.90 2.28
CA PRO A 95 -18.82 -1.80 3.19
C PRO A 95 -19.52 -2.28 4.46
N ILE A 96 -19.24 -1.56 5.52
CA ILE A 96 -19.88 -1.81 6.82
C ILE A 96 -20.85 -0.68 7.13
#